data_c727ea11321a5884b7be5e40f92c2f0c
#
_entry.id   c727ea11321a5884b7be5e40f92c2f0c
#
_cell.length_a   1.000
_cell.length_b   1.000
_cell.length_c   1.000
_cell.angle_alpha   90.00
_cell.angle_beta   90.00
_cell.angle_gamma   90.00
#
_symmetry.space_group_name_H-M   'P 1'
#
loop_
_entity.id
_entity.type
_entity.pdbx_description
1 polymer ?
#
loop_
_entity_poly.entity_id
_entity_poly.type
_entity_poly.pdbx_seq_one_letter_code
_entity_poly.pdbx_strand_id
1 'polypeptide(L)'
;MSVLPVIYTDLDGTLLDHDTYSAEAARSVLERVGAGGIPIVPATSKTYSEVVEFRSSMNLTHGFIVENGAALYVPVDADIRCPMGSKLFDGFWVREFGVKRQALCDVLEALALGSSYRVKSLTEMRSSEVADITGLDLASARRAQQRLYSETRDWRDRGAALPAARDARTRIEVRAVMGGV
;
A
#
# COMPACT_ATOMS: atom_id res chain seq x y z
N MET A 1 6.93 16.31 -30.65
CA MET A 1 6.74 16.28 -29.17
C MET A 1 7.55 15.12 -28.65
N SER A 2 8.61 15.36 -27.87
CA SER A 2 9.34 14.29 -27.20
C SER A 2 8.47 13.75 -26.07
N VAL A 3 8.17 12.47 -26.10
CA VAL A 3 7.48 11.80 -24.98
C VAL A 3 8.49 11.68 -23.86
N LEU A 4 8.25 12.34 -22.73
CA LEU A 4 9.07 12.14 -21.53
C LEU A 4 8.80 10.75 -20.97
N PRO A 5 9.84 10.01 -20.56
CA PRO A 5 9.64 8.73 -19.87
C PRO A 5 8.96 8.96 -18.52
N VAL A 6 8.20 7.97 -18.06
CA VAL A 6 7.65 7.92 -16.70
C VAL A 6 8.31 6.75 -15.97
N ILE A 7 8.79 6.99 -14.77
CA ILE A 7 9.39 5.95 -13.93
C ILE A 7 8.32 5.45 -12.95
N TYR A 8 7.96 4.17 -13.06
CA TYR A 8 7.18 3.45 -12.04
C TYR A 8 8.14 2.65 -11.17
N THR A 9 7.98 2.75 -9.87
CA THR A 9 8.87 2.08 -8.91
C THR A 9 8.10 1.57 -7.71
N ASP A 10 8.49 0.40 -7.23
CA ASP A 10 8.06 -0.06 -5.91
C ASP A 10 8.80 0.72 -4.82
N LEU A 11 8.37 0.57 -3.59
CA LEU A 11 8.98 1.18 -2.42
C LEU A 11 9.81 0.17 -1.63
N ASP A 12 9.20 -0.89 -1.13
CA ASP A 12 9.86 -1.84 -0.23
C ASP A 12 10.96 -2.64 -0.94
N GLY A 13 12.19 -2.54 -0.44
CA GLY A 13 13.34 -3.20 -1.07
C GLY A 13 13.76 -2.62 -2.44
N THR A 14 13.22 -1.45 -2.83
CA THR A 14 13.57 -0.74 -4.06
C THR A 14 14.02 0.67 -3.76
N LEU A 15 13.11 1.59 -3.44
CA LEU A 15 13.46 2.94 -2.97
C LEU A 15 13.69 2.98 -1.46
N LEU A 16 13.04 2.11 -0.72
CA LEU A 16 13.24 1.92 0.71
C LEU A 16 14.20 0.76 0.93
N ASP A 17 15.18 0.98 1.76
CA ASP A 17 16.09 -0.06 2.23
C ASP A 17 15.31 -1.17 2.93
N HIS A 18 15.70 -2.41 2.70
CA HIS A 18 14.96 -3.58 3.18
C HIS A 18 14.92 -3.70 4.70
N ASP A 19 15.99 -3.30 5.37
CA ASP A 19 16.15 -3.49 6.81
C ASP A 19 15.76 -2.24 7.62
N THR A 20 16.13 -1.06 7.12
CA THR A 20 15.95 0.21 7.83
C THR A 20 14.73 1.00 7.39
N TYR A 21 14.09 0.61 6.25
CA TYR A 21 13.03 1.37 5.59
C TYR A 21 13.42 2.82 5.26
N SER A 22 14.71 3.13 5.21
CA SER A 22 15.22 4.44 4.84
C SER A 22 15.28 4.62 3.34
N ALA A 23 14.87 5.79 2.85
CA ALA A 23 14.99 6.18 1.44
C ALA A 23 16.24 7.05 1.17
N GLU A 24 17.10 7.23 2.16
CA GLU A 24 18.22 8.18 2.07
C GLU A 24 19.19 7.84 0.92
N ALA A 25 19.46 6.57 0.70
CA ALA A 25 20.31 6.13 -0.39
C ALA A 25 19.75 6.48 -1.80
N ALA A 26 18.43 6.56 -1.94
CA ALA A 26 17.76 6.91 -3.18
C ALA A 26 17.59 8.42 -3.39
N ARG A 27 17.71 9.24 -2.35
CA ARG A 27 17.39 10.68 -2.35
C ARG A 27 18.08 11.44 -3.49
N SER A 28 19.38 11.32 -3.62
CA SER A 28 20.16 12.05 -4.64
C SER A 28 19.77 11.68 -6.07
N VAL A 29 19.36 10.43 -6.29
CA VAL A 29 18.88 9.97 -7.61
C VAL A 29 17.49 10.51 -7.89
N LEU A 30 16.60 10.48 -6.91
CA LEU A 30 15.23 11.02 -7.02
C LEU A 30 15.25 12.53 -7.32
N GLU A 31 16.11 13.28 -6.63
CA GLU A 31 16.30 14.72 -6.86
C GLU A 31 16.80 15.01 -8.28
N ARG A 32 17.80 14.28 -8.77
CA ARG A 32 18.31 14.45 -10.14
C ARG A 32 17.27 14.10 -11.21
N VAL A 33 16.52 13.03 -11.01
CA VAL A 33 15.44 12.59 -11.92
C VAL A 33 14.33 13.64 -11.94
N GLY A 34 13.91 14.11 -10.76
CA GLY A 34 12.90 15.16 -10.62
C GLY A 34 13.34 16.49 -11.26
N ALA A 35 14.60 16.90 -11.08
CA ALA A 35 15.16 18.08 -11.72
C ALA A 35 15.18 17.97 -13.27
N GLY A 36 15.27 16.75 -13.80
CA GLY A 36 15.11 16.45 -15.22
C GLY A 36 13.66 16.46 -15.74
N GLY A 37 12.68 16.76 -14.88
CA GLY A 37 11.27 16.77 -15.24
C GLY A 37 10.69 15.37 -15.51
N ILE A 38 11.35 14.30 -15.10
CA ILE A 38 10.89 12.92 -15.31
C ILE A 38 9.96 12.53 -14.17
N PRO A 39 8.68 12.21 -14.44
CA PRO A 39 7.74 11.78 -13.43
C PRO A 39 8.18 10.48 -12.75
N ILE A 40 8.14 10.47 -11.42
CA ILE A 40 8.37 9.29 -10.59
C ILE A 40 7.04 8.95 -9.91
N VAL A 41 6.53 7.75 -10.20
CA VAL A 41 5.23 7.26 -9.74
C VAL A 41 5.45 6.03 -8.86
N PRO A 42 5.40 6.16 -7.54
CA PRO A 42 5.39 5.00 -6.66
C PRO A 42 4.19 4.10 -6.94
N ALA A 43 4.44 2.79 -7.01
CA ALA A 43 3.41 1.76 -7.18
C ALA A 43 3.69 0.65 -6.15
N THR A 44 2.92 0.60 -5.07
CA THR A 44 3.31 -0.13 -3.86
C THR A 44 2.13 -0.84 -3.19
N SER A 45 2.45 -1.79 -2.32
CA SER A 45 1.50 -2.44 -1.41
C SER A 45 1.06 -1.55 -0.23
N LYS A 46 1.75 -0.43 -0.01
CA LYS A 46 1.48 0.50 1.09
C LYS A 46 0.14 1.22 0.93
N THR A 47 -0.37 1.71 2.06
CA THR A 47 -1.59 2.51 2.15
C THR A 47 -1.39 3.92 1.61
N TYR A 48 -2.50 4.62 1.35
CA TYR A 48 -2.49 6.05 1.01
C TYR A 48 -1.68 6.87 2.02
N SER A 49 -1.93 6.67 3.31
CA SER A 49 -1.28 7.45 4.39
C SER A 49 0.23 7.21 4.47
N GLU A 50 0.69 5.99 4.21
CA GLU A 50 2.13 5.69 4.14
C GLU A 50 2.79 6.38 2.94
N VAL A 51 2.12 6.34 1.78
CA VAL A 51 2.68 6.93 0.55
C VAL A 51 2.68 8.44 0.59
N VAL A 52 1.67 9.09 1.15
CA VAL A 52 1.64 10.57 1.31
C VAL A 52 2.78 11.03 2.20
N GLU A 53 3.04 10.36 3.31
CA GLU A 53 4.18 10.65 4.19
C GLU A 53 5.53 10.48 3.45
N PHE A 54 5.70 9.37 2.75
CA PHE A 54 6.90 9.11 1.96
C PHE A 54 7.10 10.17 0.87
N ARG A 55 6.05 10.50 0.10
CA ARG A 55 6.12 11.54 -0.93
C ARG A 55 6.56 12.90 -0.36
N SER A 56 5.98 13.27 0.78
CA SER A 56 6.34 14.52 1.46
C SER A 56 7.81 14.53 1.88
N SER A 57 8.31 13.46 2.47
CA SER A 57 9.71 13.35 2.92
C SER A 57 10.72 13.35 1.78
N MET A 58 10.31 12.91 0.58
CA MET A 58 11.17 12.80 -0.62
C MET A 58 10.88 13.86 -1.68
N ASN A 59 10.01 14.85 -1.38
CA ASN A 59 9.59 15.92 -2.31
C ASN A 59 9.05 15.38 -3.66
N LEU A 60 8.35 14.25 -3.63
CA LEU A 60 7.72 13.69 -4.84
C LEU A 60 6.38 14.38 -5.10
N THR A 61 6.22 14.99 -6.27
CA THR A 61 5.03 15.78 -6.63
C THR A 61 4.06 15.06 -7.58
N HIS A 62 4.51 14.00 -8.24
CA HIS A 62 3.69 13.27 -9.21
C HIS A 62 2.67 12.33 -8.55
N GLY A 63 1.85 11.65 -9.37
CA GLY A 63 0.88 10.67 -8.92
C GLY A 63 1.51 9.44 -8.28
N PHE A 64 0.67 8.58 -7.70
CA PHE A 64 1.10 7.33 -7.08
C PHE A 64 -0.02 6.30 -7.07
N ILE A 65 0.38 5.04 -6.92
CA ILE A 65 -0.52 3.88 -6.93
C ILE A 65 -0.34 3.15 -5.59
N VAL A 66 -1.46 2.85 -4.93
CA VAL A 66 -1.48 2.24 -3.60
C VAL A 66 -2.13 0.88 -3.58
N GLU A 67 -1.87 0.15 -2.50
CA GLU A 67 -2.49 -1.12 -2.17
C GLU A 67 -2.49 -2.08 -3.37
N ASN A 68 -1.31 -2.19 -4.01
CA ASN A 68 -1.06 -3.11 -5.13
C ASN A 68 -1.92 -2.84 -6.39
N GLY A 69 -2.13 -1.60 -6.74
CA GLY A 69 -2.88 -1.21 -7.92
C GLY A 69 -4.36 -0.95 -7.65
N ALA A 70 -4.80 -0.97 -6.39
CA ALA A 70 -6.21 -0.78 -6.05
C ALA A 70 -6.70 0.65 -6.29
N ALA A 71 -5.84 1.66 -6.20
CA ALA A 71 -6.19 3.02 -6.53
C ALA A 71 -4.98 3.82 -7.05
N LEU A 72 -5.26 4.69 -8.03
CA LEU A 72 -4.36 5.70 -8.57
C LEU A 72 -4.75 7.07 -8.01
N TYR A 73 -3.78 7.78 -7.49
CA TYR A 73 -3.89 9.15 -7.01
C TYR A 73 -3.10 10.08 -7.92
N VAL A 74 -3.74 11.11 -8.44
CA VAL A 74 -3.15 12.12 -9.32
C VAL A 74 -3.37 13.49 -8.70
N PRO A 75 -2.32 14.29 -8.41
CA PRO A 75 -2.49 15.64 -7.89
C PRO A 75 -3.38 16.49 -8.78
N VAL A 76 -4.25 17.31 -8.19
CA VAL A 76 -5.20 18.15 -8.95
C VAL A 76 -4.52 19.23 -9.78
N ASP A 77 -3.32 19.63 -9.38
CA ASP A 77 -2.45 20.61 -10.03
C ASP A 77 -1.47 20.00 -11.05
N ALA A 78 -1.50 18.67 -11.23
CA ALA A 78 -0.68 18.01 -12.24
C ALA A 78 -1.14 18.40 -13.66
N ASP A 79 -0.18 18.64 -14.57
CA ASP A 79 -0.44 18.92 -15.98
C ASP A 79 -0.82 17.61 -16.74
N ILE A 80 -1.83 16.92 -16.24
CA ILE A 80 -2.44 15.75 -16.87
C ILE A 80 -3.96 15.81 -16.74
N ARG A 81 -4.66 15.25 -17.71
CA ARG A 81 -6.11 15.17 -17.63
C ARG A 81 -6.55 14.33 -16.43
N CYS A 82 -7.57 14.82 -15.72
CA CYS A 82 -8.25 14.05 -14.70
C CYS A 82 -8.66 12.67 -15.28
N PRO A 83 -8.25 11.56 -14.66
CA PRO A 83 -8.62 10.24 -15.12
C PRO A 83 -10.15 10.07 -15.08
N MET A 84 -10.73 9.55 -16.17
CA MET A 84 -12.18 9.37 -16.26
C MET A 84 -12.71 8.47 -15.12
N GLY A 85 -13.81 8.93 -14.48
CA GLY A 85 -14.40 8.22 -13.33
C GLY A 85 -13.64 8.39 -12.02
N SER A 86 -12.75 9.39 -11.93
CA SER A 86 -12.10 9.78 -10.68
C SER A 86 -13.00 10.59 -9.79
N LYS A 87 -12.71 10.58 -8.49
CA LYS A 87 -13.31 11.41 -7.45
C LYS A 87 -12.24 12.32 -6.85
N LEU A 88 -12.65 13.48 -6.36
CA LEU A 88 -11.75 14.36 -5.61
C LEU A 88 -11.63 13.86 -4.17
N PHE A 89 -10.39 13.71 -3.70
CA PHE A 89 -10.08 13.36 -2.32
C PHE A 89 -8.73 13.95 -1.94
N ASP A 90 -8.69 14.74 -0.89
CA ASP A 90 -7.48 15.29 -0.25
C ASP A 90 -6.47 15.91 -1.24
N GLY A 91 -6.95 16.72 -2.20
CA GLY A 91 -6.12 17.36 -3.23
C GLY A 91 -5.69 16.44 -4.38
N PHE A 92 -6.27 15.24 -4.50
CA PHE A 92 -5.99 14.29 -5.56
C PHE A 92 -7.26 13.91 -6.34
N TRP A 93 -7.13 13.71 -7.64
CA TRP A 93 -8.04 12.91 -8.43
C TRP A 93 -7.77 11.44 -8.16
N VAL A 94 -8.74 10.72 -7.61
CA VAL A 94 -8.57 9.32 -7.24
C VAL A 94 -9.37 8.44 -8.17
N ARG A 95 -8.69 7.55 -8.89
CA ARG A 95 -9.29 6.49 -9.67
C ARG A 95 -9.17 5.17 -8.91
N GLU A 96 -10.31 4.62 -8.50
CA GLU A 96 -10.41 3.34 -7.79
C GLU A 96 -10.57 2.20 -8.80
N PHE A 97 -9.79 1.13 -8.62
CA PHE A 97 -9.86 -0.11 -9.40
C PHE A 97 -10.19 -1.30 -8.51
N GLY A 98 -9.82 -1.24 -7.23
CA GLY A 98 -10.13 -2.25 -6.24
C GLY A 98 -11.50 -2.05 -5.61
N VAL A 99 -12.04 -3.11 -4.98
CA VAL A 99 -13.20 -3.00 -4.12
C VAL A 99 -12.83 -2.35 -2.79
N LYS A 100 -13.80 -1.76 -2.12
CA LYS A 100 -13.59 -1.21 -0.77
C LYS A 100 -13.26 -2.32 0.22
N ARG A 101 -12.35 -2.02 1.15
CA ARG A 101 -11.92 -2.94 2.21
C ARG A 101 -13.10 -3.59 2.94
N GLN A 102 -14.16 -2.84 3.24
CA GLN A 102 -15.33 -3.37 3.95
C GLN A 102 -15.93 -4.59 3.23
N ALA A 103 -16.10 -4.54 1.91
CA ALA A 103 -16.62 -5.67 1.15
C ALA A 103 -15.71 -6.91 1.22
N LEU A 104 -14.38 -6.71 1.33
CA LEU A 104 -13.44 -7.81 1.56
C LEU A 104 -13.60 -8.40 2.96
N CYS A 105 -13.78 -7.56 3.97
CA CYS A 105 -14.02 -7.98 5.35
C CYS A 105 -15.30 -8.81 5.46
N ASP A 106 -16.41 -8.33 4.86
CA ASP A 106 -17.70 -9.04 4.87
C ASP A 106 -17.58 -10.47 4.29
N VAL A 107 -16.86 -10.61 3.17
CA VAL A 107 -16.60 -11.92 2.55
C VAL A 107 -15.73 -12.79 3.45
N LEU A 108 -14.69 -12.23 4.04
CA LEU A 108 -13.78 -12.97 4.91
C LEU A 108 -14.47 -13.43 6.21
N GLU A 109 -15.35 -12.62 6.76
CA GLU A 109 -16.17 -12.99 7.91
C GLU A 109 -17.14 -14.14 7.58
N ALA A 110 -17.81 -14.05 6.43
CA ALA A 110 -18.69 -15.10 5.96
C ALA A 110 -17.95 -16.45 5.77
N LEU A 111 -16.73 -16.41 5.24
CA LEU A 111 -15.88 -17.60 5.09
C LEU A 111 -15.38 -18.12 6.44
N ALA A 112 -15.13 -17.25 7.41
CA ALA A 112 -14.67 -17.63 8.75
C ALA A 112 -15.74 -18.31 9.58
N LEU A 113 -17.02 -18.04 9.35
CA LEU A 113 -18.15 -18.63 10.09
C LEU A 113 -18.21 -20.18 9.99
N GLY A 114 -17.63 -20.76 8.95
CA GLY A 114 -17.56 -22.22 8.76
C GLY A 114 -16.21 -22.84 9.13
N SER A 115 -15.26 -22.06 9.62
CA SER A 115 -13.89 -22.53 9.87
C SER A 115 -13.51 -22.48 11.35
N SER A 116 -12.62 -23.40 11.76
CA SER A 116 -12.02 -23.38 13.09
C SER A 116 -10.91 -22.33 13.27
N TYR A 117 -10.61 -21.59 12.20
CA TYR A 117 -9.53 -20.61 12.18
C TYR A 117 -10.00 -19.24 12.70
N ARG A 118 -9.23 -18.66 13.61
CA ARG A 118 -9.38 -17.25 13.97
C ARG A 118 -8.35 -16.43 13.24
N VAL A 119 -8.82 -15.58 12.36
CA VAL A 119 -7.98 -14.65 11.59
C VAL A 119 -8.20 -13.27 12.14
N LYS A 120 -7.19 -12.64 12.70
CA LYS A 120 -7.26 -11.26 13.20
C LYS A 120 -6.77 -10.32 12.12
N SER A 121 -7.61 -9.35 11.76
CA SER A 121 -7.27 -8.29 10.81
C SER A 121 -6.20 -7.36 11.40
N LEU A 122 -5.28 -6.88 10.58
CA LEU A 122 -4.28 -5.89 10.99
C LEU A 122 -4.93 -4.62 11.55
N THR A 123 -6.09 -4.24 10.99
CA THR A 123 -6.84 -3.05 11.41
C THR A 123 -7.59 -3.23 12.73
N GLU A 124 -7.83 -4.48 13.17
CA GLU A 124 -8.43 -4.83 14.47
C GLU A 124 -7.40 -4.94 15.59
N MET A 125 -6.13 -4.94 15.26
CA MET A 125 -5.04 -4.98 16.23
C MET A 125 -4.78 -3.60 16.82
N ARG A 126 -4.25 -3.56 18.04
CA ARG A 126 -3.66 -2.32 18.56
C ARG A 126 -2.42 -1.98 17.74
N SER A 127 -2.16 -0.69 17.53
CA SER A 127 -1.00 -0.27 16.75
C SER A 127 0.34 -0.74 17.34
N SER A 128 0.39 -0.95 18.66
CA SER A 128 1.57 -1.56 19.32
C SER A 128 1.76 -3.03 18.91
N GLU A 129 0.67 -3.80 18.81
CA GLU A 129 0.74 -5.20 18.33
C GLU A 129 1.19 -5.27 16.87
N VAL A 130 0.72 -4.30 16.05
CA VAL A 130 1.17 -4.18 14.65
C VAL A 130 2.65 -3.81 14.59
N ALA A 131 3.11 -2.85 15.39
CA ALA A 131 4.52 -2.49 15.49
C ALA A 131 5.40 -3.70 15.86
N ASP A 132 5.00 -4.47 16.88
CA ASP A 132 5.73 -5.67 17.32
C ASP A 132 5.82 -6.75 16.23
N ILE A 133 4.75 -6.91 15.44
CA ILE A 133 4.69 -7.93 14.38
C ILE A 133 5.48 -7.50 13.14
N THR A 134 5.46 -6.20 12.82
CA THR A 134 6.00 -5.68 11.56
C THR A 134 7.42 -5.14 11.68
N GLY A 135 7.85 -4.80 12.89
CA GLY A 135 9.08 -4.04 13.13
C GLY A 135 8.96 -2.55 12.83
N LEU A 136 7.77 -2.05 12.48
CA LEU A 136 7.53 -0.62 12.25
C LEU A 136 7.49 0.16 13.56
N ASP A 137 7.84 1.44 13.52
CA ASP A 137 7.51 2.35 14.60
C ASP A 137 5.99 2.53 14.74
N LEU A 138 5.55 3.06 15.90
CA LEU A 138 4.12 3.16 16.21
C LEU A 138 3.35 4.06 15.23
N ALA A 139 3.96 5.13 14.71
CA ALA A 139 3.31 6.03 13.77
C ALA A 139 3.15 5.35 12.40
N SER A 140 4.17 4.65 11.94
CA SER A 140 4.15 3.85 10.70
C SER A 140 3.16 2.69 10.80
N ALA A 141 3.09 2.00 11.95
CA ALA A 141 2.09 0.96 12.20
C ALA A 141 0.66 1.50 12.09
N ARG A 142 0.40 2.69 12.62
CA ARG A 142 -0.91 3.37 12.48
C ARG A 142 -1.24 3.69 11.03
N ARG A 143 -0.27 4.16 10.24
CA ARG A 143 -0.48 4.42 8.81
C ARG A 143 -0.75 3.12 8.04
N ALA A 144 -0.01 2.07 8.31
CA ALA A 144 -0.18 0.76 7.69
C ALA A 144 -1.56 0.12 7.97
N GLN A 145 -2.20 0.48 9.08
CA GLN A 145 -3.56 0.05 9.42
C GLN A 145 -4.66 0.78 8.62
N GLN A 146 -4.37 1.92 7.98
CA GLN A 146 -5.36 2.75 7.27
C GLN A 146 -5.61 2.25 5.85
N ARG A 147 -5.85 0.94 5.70
CA ARG A 147 -6.13 0.32 4.41
C ARG A 147 -7.54 0.65 3.93
N LEU A 148 -7.67 0.92 2.64
CA LEU A 148 -8.93 1.32 2.00
C LEU A 148 -9.47 0.27 1.03
N TYR A 149 -8.58 -0.56 0.43
CA TYR A 149 -8.91 -1.46 -0.68
C TYR A 149 -8.36 -2.87 -0.48
N SER A 150 -7.64 -3.12 0.57
CA SER A 150 -7.05 -4.43 0.87
C SER A 150 -7.16 -4.75 2.35
N GLU A 151 -6.99 -6.01 2.71
CA GLU A 151 -6.95 -6.44 4.08
C GLU A 151 -5.75 -7.36 4.29
N THR A 152 -5.01 -7.10 5.35
CA THR A 152 -3.90 -7.95 5.79
C THR A 152 -4.30 -8.63 7.09
N ARG A 153 -4.18 -9.95 7.16
CA ARG A 153 -4.56 -10.73 8.33
C ARG A 153 -3.37 -11.51 8.87
N ASP A 154 -3.27 -11.56 10.19
CA ASP A 154 -2.36 -12.46 10.89
C ASP A 154 -3.08 -13.80 11.08
N TRP A 155 -2.55 -14.83 10.47
CA TRP A 155 -3.07 -16.19 10.57
C TRP A 155 -2.45 -16.88 11.77
N ARG A 156 -3.24 -17.12 12.82
CA ARG A 156 -2.83 -17.91 13.97
C ARG A 156 -3.64 -19.20 14.00
N ASP A 157 -2.99 -20.29 13.67
CA ASP A 157 -3.58 -21.61 13.78
C ASP A 157 -3.73 -21.98 15.27
N ARG A 158 -4.94 -22.35 15.67
CA ARG A 158 -5.17 -22.97 16.96
C ARG A 158 -5.27 -24.49 16.76
N GLY A 159 -4.14 -25.16 16.56
CA GLY A 159 -4.05 -26.59 16.80
C GLY A 159 -3.82 -27.52 15.60
N ALA A 160 -3.58 -27.05 14.40
CA ALA A 160 -2.97 -27.87 13.37
C ALA A 160 -1.45 -27.69 13.43
N ALA A 161 -0.74 -28.79 13.61
CA ALA A 161 0.70 -28.83 13.39
C ALA A 161 0.94 -28.57 11.90
N LEU A 162 1.21 -27.32 11.52
CA LEU A 162 1.76 -27.06 10.20
C LEU A 162 3.08 -27.80 10.07
N PRO A 163 3.33 -28.49 8.94
CA PRO A 163 4.65 -29.04 8.68
C PRO A 163 5.65 -27.91 8.80
N ALA A 164 6.77 -28.19 9.47
CA ALA A 164 7.81 -27.23 9.83
C ALA A 164 8.28 -26.38 8.64
N ALA A 165 7.53 -25.36 8.30
CA ALA A 165 7.96 -24.27 7.46
C ALA A 165 8.63 -23.25 8.39
N ARG A 166 9.93 -23.16 8.25
CA ARG A 166 10.77 -22.14 8.88
C ARG A 166 10.22 -20.78 8.50
N ASP A 167 9.90 -20.00 9.50
CA ASP A 167 9.41 -18.63 9.48
C ASP A 167 7.89 -18.46 9.58
N ALA A 168 7.46 -18.32 10.81
CA ALA A 168 6.08 -18.52 11.26
C ALA A 168 5.23 -17.25 11.23
N ARG A 169 5.22 -16.50 10.15
CA ARG A 169 4.26 -15.38 9.98
C ARG A 169 3.76 -15.35 8.54
N THR A 170 2.87 -16.28 8.19
CA THR A 170 2.18 -16.21 6.90
C THR A 170 1.17 -15.06 6.94
N ARG A 171 1.51 -13.95 6.33
CA ARG A 171 0.57 -12.87 6.04
C ARG A 171 -0.19 -13.23 4.77
N ILE A 172 -1.51 -13.26 4.85
CA ILE A 172 -2.34 -13.37 3.66
C ILE A 172 -2.92 -11.99 3.38
N GLU A 173 -2.54 -11.42 2.25
CA GLU A 173 -3.17 -10.22 1.73
C GLU A 173 -4.29 -10.62 0.78
N VAL A 174 -5.52 -10.23 1.11
CA VAL A 174 -6.69 -10.48 0.27
C VAL A 174 -6.98 -9.22 -0.53
N ARG A 175 -7.03 -9.40 -1.84
CA ARG A 175 -7.35 -8.36 -2.82
C ARG A 175 -8.42 -8.86 -3.75
N ALA A 176 -9.33 -7.97 -4.12
CA ALA A 176 -10.18 -8.15 -5.27
C ALA A 176 -9.94 -6.98 -6.23
N VAL A 177 -9.41 -7.28 -7.38
CA VAL A 177 -9.32 -6.33 -8.49
C VAL A 177 -10.48 -6.64 -9.42
N MET A 178 -11.36 -5.67 -9.64
CA MET A 178 -12.41 -5.83 -10.65
C MET A 178 -11.74 -5.87 -12.02
N GLY A 179 -11.76 -7.03 -12.65
CA GLY A 179 -11.43 -7.14 -14.06
C GLY A 179 -12.44 -6.30 -14.84
N GLY A 180 -11.98 -5.19 -15.41
CA GLY A 180 -12.80 -4.43 -16.35
C GLY A 180 -13.01 -5.26 -17.60
N VAL A 181 -14.27 -5.47 -17.99
CA VAL A 181 -14.70 -5.82 -19.34
C VAL A 181 -14.72 -4.56 -20.17
#